data_288baab69bbaba987a37eb0903b86e02
#
_entry.id   288baab69bbaba987a37eb0903b86e02
#
_cell.length_a   1.000
_cell.length_b   1.000
_cell.length_c   1.000
_cell.angle_alpha   90.00
_cell.angle_beta   90.00
_cell.angle_gamma   90.00
#
_symmetry.space_group_name_H-M   'P 1'
#
loop_
_entity.id
_entity.type
_entity.pdbx_description
1 polymer ?
#
loop_
_entity_poly.entity_id
_entity_poly.type
_entity_poly.pdbx_seq_one_letter_code
_entity_poly.pdbx_strand_id
1 'polypeptide(L)'
;MERIIDLELRGLETMVAHMCELAHRAISTALHESLHHGDSYDKVRETSDFLMILADQVEDKAVEIILKFQPVASDLRMVKTLMRISYDLARLGRYALDIAYVNKRFNGVRDCDEWIREYIKNMGQKVMNMVELSLASIKDKSLKSVKEISYLEREVDELYKSFLDKIAKDTSESRAIVSSVLIVRYLERIADHMVYAYEALIYMLTGRRELIE
;
A
#
# COMPACT_ATOMS: atom_id res chain seq x y z
N MET A 1 13.40 24.18 24.54
CA MET A 1 12.24 23.61 25.27
C MET A 1 11.31 23.03 24.22
N GLU A 2 11.00 21.77 24.31
CA GLU A 2 10.13 21.08 23.37
C GLU A 2 8.68 21.54 23.57
N ARG A 3 7.95 21.83 22.48
CA ARG A 3 6.54 22.23 22.55
C ARG A 3 5.70 20.99 22.86
N ILE A 4 4.61 21.14 23.64
CA ILE A 4 3.70 20.02 23.94
C ILE A 4 3.14 19.40 22.66
N ILE A 5 2.85 20.21 21.65
CA ILE A 5 2.37 19.73 20.34
C ILE A 5 3.39 18.80 19.66
N ASP A 6 4.70 18.99 19.87
CA ASP A 6 5.73 18.13 19.26
C ASP A 6 5.65 16.67 19.75
N LEU A 7 5.25 16.48 21.02
CA LEU A 7 5.00 15.16 21.60
C LEU A 7 3.79 14.48 20.94
N GLU A 8 2.71 15.23 20.75
CA GLU A 8 1.49 14.72 20.13
C GLU A 8 1.69 14.38 18.66
N LEU A 9 2.44 15.21 17.92
CA LEU A 9 2.79 14.94 16.51
C LEU A 9 3.65 13.68 16.39
N ARG A 10 4.63 13.48 17.28
CA ARG A 10 5.41 12.23 17.30
C ARG A 10 4.56 11.01 17.64
N GLY A 11 3.57 11.15 18.53
CA GLY A 11 2.61 10.08 18.80
C GLY A 11 1.88 9.66 17.54
N LEU A 12 1.40 10.64 16.75
CA LEU A 12 0.72 10.41 15.48
C LEU A 12 1.65 9.75 14.46
N GLU A 13 2.91 10.20 14.35
CA GLU A 13 3.93 9.57 13.50
C GLU A 13 4.20 8.12 13.88
N THR A 14 4.28 7.83 15.17
CA THR A 14 4.51 6.47 15.65
C THR A 14 3.36 5.53 15.27
N MET A 15 2.12 6.00 15.34
CA MET A 15 0.95 5.23 14.90
C MET A 15 1.05 4.91 13.40
N VAL A 16 1.35 5.90 12.56
CA VAL A 16 1.50 5.70 11.11
C VAL A 16 2.69 4.79 10.79
N ALA A 17 3.81 4.90 11.50
CA ALA A 17 4.96 4.00 11.34
C ALA A 17 4.59 2.55 11.67
N HIS A 18 3.80 2.31 12.72
CA HIS A 18 3.29 0.97 13.02
C HIS A 18 2.38 0.44 11.91
N MET A 19 1.50 1.29 11.36
CA MET A 19 0.65 0.92 10.22
C MET A 19 1.48 0.54 8.98
N CYS A 20 2.61 1.24 8.72
CA CYS A 20 3.53 0.87 7.64
C CYS A 20 4.04 -0.58 7.78
N GLU A 21 4.47 -0.98 8.98
CA GLU A 21 4.96 -2.33 9.23
C GLU A 21 3.87 -3.40 9.06
N LEU A 22 2.65 -3.10 9.50
CA LEU A 22 1.50 -3.99 9.35
C LEU A 22 1.10 -4.15 7.88
N ALA A 23 1.02 -3.05 7.12
CA ALA A 23 0.66 -3.07 5.71
C ALA A 23 1.69 -3.86 4.88
N HIS A 24 2.99 -3.61 5.08
CA HIS A 24 4.07 -4.36 4.44
C HIS A 24 3.93 -5.87 4.70
N ARG A 25 3.74 -6.27 5.96
CA ARG A 25 3.59 -7.67 6.36
C ARG A 25 2.35 -8.32 5.73
N ALA A 26 1.22 -7.62 5.69
CA ALA A 26 0.00 -8.15 5.09
C ALA A 26 0.18 -8.41 3.58
N ILE A 27 0.76 -7.44 2.84
CA ILE A 27 0.99 -7.55 1.40
C ILE A 27 1.99 -8.67 1.10
N SER A 28 3.14 -8.68 1.78
CA SER A 28 4.19 -9.69 1.54
C SER A 28 3.67 -11.10 1.81
N THR A 29 2.88 -11.29 2.88
CA THR A 29 2.28 -12.59 3.22
C THR A 29 1.28 -13.03 2.14
N ALA A 30 0.34 -12.16 1.74
CA ALA A 30 -0.68 -12.50 0.75
C ALA A 30 -0.06 -12.79 -0.62
N LEU A 31 0.95 -12.02 -1.02
CA LEU A 31 1.64 -12.20 -2.30
C LEU A 31 2.49 -13.49 -2.32
N HIS A 32 3.20 -13.78 -1.24
CA HIS A 32 3.94 -15.04 -1.13
C HIS A 32 3.03 -16.26 -1.33
N GLU A 33 1.85 -16.26 -0.71
CA GLU A 33 0.90 -17.36 -0.83
C GLU A 33 0.20 -17.45 -2.20
N SER A 34 0.21 -16.40 -2.99
CA SER A 34 -0.28 -16.47 -4.36
C SER A 34 0.54 -17.43 -5.23
N LEU A 35 1.83 -17.57 -4.91
CA LEU A 35 2.79 -18.39 -5.64
C LEU A 35 3.14 -19.70 -4.91
N HIS A 36 2.96 -19.75 -3.60
CA HIS A 36 3.36 -20.86 -2.73
C HIS A 36 2.18 -21.36 -1.89
N HIS A 37 2.32 -22.58 -1.33
CA HIS A 37 1.32 -23.12 -0.43
C HIS A 37 1.30 -22.38 0.91
N GLY A 38 0.11 -22.11 1.43
CA GLY A 38 -0.12 -21.48 2.71
C GLY A 38 -1.61 -21.30 2.98
N ASP A 39 -1.96 -20.96 4.21
CA ASP A 39 -3.31 -20.53 4.63
C ASP A 39 -3.16 -19.44 5.68
N SER A 40 -2.89 -18.24 5.23
CA SER A 40 -2.77 -17.06 6.09
C SER A 40 -3.96 -16.13 6.01
N TYR A 41 -5.05 -16.56 5.35
CA TYR A 41 -6.23 -15.71 5.14
C TYR A 41 -6.71 -15.05 6.44
N ASP A 42 -6.89 -15.82 7.50
CA ASP A 42 -7.40 -15.29 8.77
C ASP A 42 -6.40 -14.31 9.41
N LYS A 43 -5.10 -14.57 9.32
CA LYS A 43 -4.05 -13.67 9.81
C LYS A 43 -3.99 -12.36 9.01
N VAL A 44 -4.10 -12.42 7.68
CA VAL A 44 -4.16 -11.22 6.83
C VAL A 44 -5.43 -10.43 7.10
N ARG A 45 -6.56 -11.12 7.33
CA ARG A 45 -7.84 -10.49 7.69
C ARG A 45 -7.73 -9.73 9.01
N GLU A 46 -7.22 -10.35 10.07
CA GLU A 46 -7.00 -9.70 11.36
C GLU A 46 -6.10 -8.47 11.23
N THR A 47 -5.02 -8.59 10.44
CA THR A 47 -4.11 -7.45 10.18
C THR A 47 -4.82 -6.33 9.41
N SER A 48 -5.62 -6.67 8.40
CA SER A 48 -6.41 -5.71 7.62
C SER A 48 -7.46 -4.98 8.48
N ASP A 49 -8.18 -5.73 9.32
CA ASP A 49 -9.18 -5.14 10.22
C ASP A 49 -8.51 -4.24 11.27
N PHE A 50 -7.35 -4.64 11.78
CA PHE A 50 -6.58 -3.82 12.72
C PHE A 50 -6.04 -2.53 12.07
N LEU A 51 -5.60 -2.57 10.80
CA LEU A 51 -5.22 -1.38 10.05
C LEU A 51 -6.38 -0.38 9.89
N MET A 52 -7.61 -0.85 9.71
CA MET A 52 -8.79 0.01 9.66
C MET A 52 -9.02 0.70 11.00
N ILE A 53 -8.95 -0.05 12.12
CA ILE A 53 -9.08 0.51 13.47
C ILE A 53 -7.98 1.55 13.75
N LEU A 54 -6.74 1.28 13.35
CA LEU A 54 -5.65 2.24 13.51
C LEU A 54 -5.85 3.50 12.67
N ALA A 55 -6.41 3.40 11.47
CA ALA A 55 -6.71 4.56 10.64
C ALA A 55 -7.74 5.48 11.32
N ASP A 56 -8.82 4.91 11.88
CA ASP A 56 -9.81 5.66 12.65
C ASP A 56 -9.17 6.33 13.88
N GLN A 57 -8.29 5.62 14.61
CA GLN A 57 -7.57 6.18 15.76
C GLN A 57 -6.60 7.32 15.37
N VAL A 58 -5.95 7.22 14.20
CA VAL A 58 -5.10 8.30 13.66
C VAL A 58 -5.96 9.52 13.32
N GLU A 59 -7.15 9.33 12.73
CA GLU A 59 -8.07 10.41 12.42
C GLU A 59 -8.58 11.10 13.70
N ASP A 60 -9.04 10.34 14.69
CA ASP A 60 -9.47 10.87 15.98
C ASP A 60 -8.36 11.67 16.68
N LYS A 61 -7.14 11.10 16.71
CA LYS A 61 -5.98 11.77 17.30
C LYS A 61 -5.60 13.04 16.56
N ALA A 62 -5.68 13.05 15.24
CA ALA A 62 -5.43 14.22 14.41
C ALA A 62 -6.44 15.34 14.70
N VAL A 63 -7.73 14.99 14.79
CA VAL A 63 -8.80 15.94 15.17
C VAL A 63 -8.58 16.50 16.57
N GLU A 64 -8.20 15.65 17.54
CA GLU A 64 -7.85 16.09 18.90
C GLU A 64 -6.70 17.12 18.89
N ILE A 65 -5.63 16.87 18.13
CA ILE A 65 -4.49 17.79 17.99
C ILE A 65 -4.96 19.13 17.39
N ILE A 66 -5.79 19.10 16.35
CA ILE A 66 -6.31 20.32 15.72
C ILE A 66 -7.12 21.15 16.73
N LEU A 67 -8.01 20.51 17.50
CA LEU A 67 -8.88 21.19 18.45
C LEU A 67 -8.12 21.79 19.64
N LYS A 68 -7.15 21.03 20.18
CA LYS A 68 -6.41 21.43 21.40
C LYS A 68 -5.32 22.45 21.13
N PHE A 69 -4.59 22.30 20.02
CA PHE A 69 -3.36 23.05 19.77
C PHE A 69 -3.48 24.07 18.65
N GLN A 70 -4.55 24.01 17.82
CA GLN A 70 -4.77 24.91 16.70
C GLN A 70 -3.51 25.06 15.81
N PRO A 71 -2.92 23.92 15.32
CA PRO A 71 -1.66 23.94 14.61
C PRO A 71 -1.76 24.78 13.34
N VAL A 72 -0.66 25.44 12.96
CA VAL A 72 -0.59 26.29 11.76
C VAL A 72 0.54 25.83 10.86
N ALA A 73 0.48 26.27 9.61
CA ALA A 73 1.53 26.06 8.60
C ALA A 73 2.01 24.57 8.54
N SER A 74 3.25 24.30 8.87
CA SER A 74 3.88 22.97 8.78
C SER A 74 3.22 21.93 9.68
N ASP A 75 2.85 22.31 10.92
CA ASP A 75 2.26 21.39 11.88
C ASP A 75 0.88 20.90 11.38
N LEU A 76 0.05 21.82 10.85
CA LEU A 76 -1.23 21.46 10.26
C LEU A 76 -1.09 20.63 9.00
N ARG A 77 -0.09 20.93 8.14
CA ARG A 77 0.20 20.10 6.97
C ARG A 77 0.56 18.67 7.38
N MET A 78 1.40 18.53 8.39
CA MET A 78 1.81 17.23 8.92
C MET A 78 0.62 16.41 9.41
N VAL A 79 -0.22 16.98 10.28
CA VAL A 79 -1.45 16.33 10.77
C VAL A 79 -2.31 15.84 9.62
N LYS A 80 -2.63 16.75 8.67
CA LYS A 80 -3.46 16.43 7.50
C LYS A 80 -2.84 15.34 6.62
N THR A 81 -1.53 15.35 6.45
CA THR A 81 -0.83 14.35 5.65
C THR A 81 -0.84 12.98 6.32
N LEU A 82 -0.60 12.91 7.64
CA LEU A 82 -0.61 11.64 8.36
C LEU A 82 -2.00 10.99 8.36
N MET A 83 -3.09 11.78 8.45
CA MET A 83 -4.46 11.27 8.23
C MET A 83 -4.62 10.67 6.82
N ARG A 84 -4.10 11.34 5.79
CA ARG A 84 -4.20 10.84 4.41
C ARG A 84 -3.40 9.55 4.24
N ILE A 85 -2.16 9.52 4.72
CA ILE A 85 -1.30 8.32 4.65
C ILE A 85 -1.93 7.16 5.40
N SER A 86 -2.52 7.37 6.59
CA SER A 86 -3.17 6.29 7.35
C SER A 86 -4.34 5.66 6.57
N TYR A 87 -5.13 6.47 5.88
CA TYR A 87 -6.17 5.98 4.99
C TYR A 87 -5.59 5.09 3.86
N ASP A 88 -4.53 5.57 3.18
CA ASP A 88 -3.91 4.81 2.10
C ASP A 88 -3.30 3.49 2.62
N LEU A 89 -2.66 3.49 3.80
CA LEU A 89 -2.15 2.27 4.45
C LEU A 89 -3.26 1.27 4.82
N ALA A 90 -4.40 1.74 5.29
CA ALA A 90 -5.55 0.88 5.55
C ALA A 90 -6.09 0.25 4.25
N ARG A 91 -6.08 1.00 3.14
CA ARG A 91 -6.44 0.47 1.81
C ARG A 91 -5.48 -0.63 1.36
N LEU A 92 -4.18 -0.51 1.64
CA LEU A 92 -3.22 -1.59 1.37
C LEU A 92 -3.59 -2.88 2.11
N GLY A 93 -3.97 -2.78 3.38
CA GLY A 93 -4.44 -3.93 4.15
C GLY A 93 -5.65 -4.61 3.51
N ARG A 94 -6.60 -3.83 2.96
CA ARG A 94 -7.77 -4.35 2.26
C ARG A 94 -7.38 -5.09 0.97
N TYR A 95 -6.50 -4.53 0.15
CA TYR A 95 -6.04 -5.22 -1.06
C TYR A 95 -5.23 -6.49 -0.75
N ALA A 96 -4.42 -6.48 0.31
CA ALA A 96 -3.77 -7.69 0.79
C ALA A 96 -4.80 -8.77 1.20
N LEU A 97 -5.88 -8.38 1.87
CA LEU A 97 -6.98 -9.30 2.22
C LEU A 97 -7.69 -9.82 0.97
N ASP A 98 -7.93 -8.97 -0.03
CA ASP A 98 -8.54 -9.39 -1.30
C ASP A 98 -7.66 -10.41 -2.03
N ILE A 99 -6.33 -10.22 -2.06
CA ILE A 99 -5.38 -11.21 -2.60
C ILE A 99 -5.45 -12.51 -1.78
N ALA A 100 -5.45 -12.44 -0.45
CA ALA A 100 -5.56 -13.61 0.42
C ALA A 100 -6.89 -14.35 0.23
N TYR A 101 -7.98 -13.63 -0.04
CA TYR A 101 -9.26 -14.24 -0.41
C TYR A 101 -9.19 -15.00 -1.74
N VAL A 102 -8.55 -14.42 -2.76
CA VAL A 102 -8.31 -15.09 -4.04
C VAL A 102 -7.47 -16.35 -3.83
N ASN A 103 -6.43 -16.29 -3.00
CA ASN A 103 -5.59 -17.44 -2.66
C ASN A 103 -6.41 -18.56 -2.00
N LYS A 104 -7.24 -18.23 -1.02
CA LYS A 104 -8.11 -19.18 -0.32
C LYS A 104 -9.18 -19.78 -1.26
N ARG A 105 -9.78 -18.96 -2.13
CA ARG A 105 -10.91 -19.37 -2.97
C ARG A 105 -10.48 -20.10 -4.24
N PHE A 106 -9.39 -19.70 -4.85
CA PHE A 106 -8.96 -20.13 -6.17
C PHE A 106 -7.58 -20.82 -6.21
N ASN A 107 -6.93 -21.00 -5.08
CA ASN A 107 -5.58 -21.53 -4.96
C ASN A 107 -4.49 -20.56 -5.47
N GLY A 108 -4.76 -19.25 -5.48
CA GLY A 108 -3.85 -18.24 -6.03
C GLY A 108 -3.63 -18.45 -7.52
N VAL A 109 -2.37 -18.42 -7.94
CA VAL A 109 -1.95 -18.70 -9.33
C VAL A 109 -1.07 -19.94 -9.43
N ARG A 110 -1.05 -20.77 -8.41
CA ARG A 110 -0.18 -21.95 -8.33
C ARG A 110 -0.45 -22.97 -9.44
N ASP A 111 -1.71 -23.14 -9.80
CA ASP A 111 -2.17 -24.07 -10.81
C ASP A 111 -2.29 -23.41 -12.21
N CYS A 112 -1.88 -22.15 -12.33
CA CYS A 112 -1.87 -21.43 -13.61
C CYS A 112 -0.64 -21.82 -14.45
N ASP A 113 -0.70 -21.51 -15.75
CA ASP A 113 0.42 -21.64 -16.66
C ASP A 113 1.66 -20.89 -16.14
N GLU A 114 2.84 -21.39 -16.49
CA GLU A 114 4.11 -20.85 -16.03
C GLU A 114 4.27 -19.36 -16.36
N TRP A 115 3.84 -18.94 -17.55
CA TRP A 115 3.93 -17.55 -17.95
C TRP A 115 3.10 -16.60 -17.04
N ILE A 116 1.95 -17.06 -16.53
CA ILE A 116 1.09 -16.30 -15.60
C ILE A 116 1.80 -16.16 -14.25
N ARG A 117 2.36 -17.28 -13.76
CA ARG A 117 3.08 -17.27 -12.47
C ARG A 117 4.30 -16.35 -12.51
N GLU A 118 5.13 -16.44 -13.56
CA GLU A 118 6.30 -15.58 -13.70
C GLU A 118 5.93 -14.11 -13.89
N TYR A 119 4.82 -13.85 -14.59
CA TYR A 119 4.33 -12.49 -14.76
C TYR A 119 3.93 -11.85 -13.43
N ILE A 120 3.12 -12.55 -12.63
CA ILE A 120 2.66 -12.07 -11.33
C ILE A 120 3.82 -11.96 -10.34
N LYS A 121 4.78 -12.86 -10.38
CA LYS A 121 6.01 -12.79 -9.59
C LYS A 121 6.81 -11.53 -9.93
N ASN A 122 7.02 -11.24 -11.20
CA ASN A 122 7.74 -10.03 -11.64
C ASN A 122 7.00 -8.74 -11.22
N MET A 123 5.70 -8.65 -11.48
CA MET A 123 4.90 -7.51 -11.08
C MET A 123 4.87 -7.35 -9.55
N GLY A 124 4.72 -8.45 -8.81
CA GLY A 124 4.73 -8.47 -7.36
C GLY A 124 6.04 -7.97 -6.77
N GLN A 125 7.20 -8.32 -7.35
CA GLN A 125 8.50 -7.81 -6.93
C GLN A 125 8.60 -6.28 -7.10
N LYS A 126 8.13 -5.74 -8.23
CA LYS A 126 8.12 -4.28 -8.48
C LYS A 126 7.22 -3.55 -7.49
N VAL A 127 6.03 -4.08 -7.24
CA VAL A 127 5.10 -3.52 -6.25
C VAL A 127 5.70 -3.57 -4.85
N MET A 128 6.34 -4.67 -4.44
CA MET A 128 7.00 -4.77 -3.14
C MET A 128 8.15 -3.77 -3.00
N ASN A 129 8.99 -3.60 -4.02
CA ASN A 129 10.05 -2.58 -4.02
C ASN A 129 9.46 -1.17 -3.85
N MET A 130 8.38 -0.87 -4.56
CA MET A 130 7.68 0.42 -4.44
C MET A 130 7.11 0.64 -3.04
N VAL A 131 6.51 -0.39 -2.44
CA VAL A 131 6.02 -0.37 -1.06
C VAL A 131 7.17 -0.09 -0.10
N GLU A 132 8.27 -0.82 -0.18
CA GLU A 132 9.43 -0.66 0.71
C GLU A 132 10.04 0.75 0.62
N LEU A 133 10.26 1.25 -0.60
CA LEU A 133 10.79 2.60 -0.82
C LEU A 133 9.86 3.69 -0.28
N SER A 134 8.56 3.55 -0.51
CA SER A 134 7.57 4.52 -0.05
C SER A 134 7.46 4.53 1.48
N LEU A 135 7.38 3.35 2.10
CA LEU A 135 7.29 3.23 3.56
C LEU A 135 8.58 3.74 4.25
N ALA A 136 9.76 3.43 3.71
CA ALA A 136 11.01 3.99 4.19
C ALA A 136 11.03 5.51 4.07
N SER A 137 10.57 6.05 2.94
CA SER A 137 10.51 7.50 2.70
C SER A 137 9.56 8.21 3.67
N ILE A 138 8.40 7.61 3.98
CA ILE A 138 7.45 8.12 4.97
C ILE A 138 8.10 8.17 6.36
N LYS A 139 8.75 7.08 6.77
CA LYS A 139 9.44 6.97 8.06
C LYS A 139 10.58 7.97 8.21
N ASP A 140 11.40 8.11 7.17
CA ASP A 140 12.59 8.96 7.18
C ASP A 140 12.30 10.41 6.76
N LYS A 141 11.06 10.73 6.38
CA LYS A 141 10.65 12.04 5.83
C LYS A 141 11.55 12.48 4.68
N SER A 142 11.80 11.59 3.73
CA SER A 142 12.77 11.76 2.65
C SER A 142 12.14 11.67 1.26
N LEU A 143 12.55 12.55 0.35
CA LEU A 143 12.09 12.53 -1.04
C LEU A 143 13.13 11.95 -2.01
N LYS A 144 14.16 11.27 -1.51
CA LYS A 144 15.23 10.74 -2.35
C LYS A 144 14.78 9.71 -3.37
N SER A 145 13.73 8.96 -3.06
CA SER A 145 13.21 7.85 -3.88
C SER A 145 12.16 8.28 -4.91
N VAL A 146 11.85 9.59 -5.06
CA VAL A 146 10.77 10.05 -5.95
C VAL A 146 10.91 9.54 -7.38
N LYS A 147 12.12 9.60 -7.96
CA LYS A 147 12.36 9.15 -9.34
C LYS A 147 12.20 7.65 -9.52
N GLU A 148 12.60 6.88 -8.53
CA GLU A 148 12.50 5.43 -8.55
C GLU A 148 11.04 4.97 -8.37
N ILE A 149 10.30 5.63 -7.49
CA ILE A 149 8.87 5.36 -7.30
C ILE A 149 8.08 5.70 -8.57
N SER A 150 8.34 6.86 -9.21
CA SER A 150 7.73 7.23 -10.49
C SER A 150 8.06 6.24 -11.61
N TYR A 151 9.29 5.73 -11.65
CA TYR A 151 9.67 4.69 -12.60
C TYR A 151 8.92 3.37 -12.35
N LEU A 152 8.86 2.91 -11.09
CA LEU A 152 8.17 1.67 -10.73
C LEU A 152 6.66 1.75 -10.97
N GLU A 153 6.05 2.91 -10.73
CA GLU A 153 4.63 3.14 -11.01
C GLU A 153 4.32 2.91 -12.49
N ARG A 154 5.07 3.57 -13.41
CA ARG A 154 4.91 3.36 -14.86
C ARG A 154 5.12 1.92 -15.28
N GLU A 155 6.13 1.26 -14.73
CA GLU A 155 6.40 -0.16 -15.00
C GLU A 155 5.23 -1.07 -14.57
N VAL A 156 4.64 -0.81 -13.39
CA VAL A 156 3.49 -1.56 -12.89
C VAL A 156 2.25 -1.32 -13.75
N ASP A 157 2.02 -0.09 -14.17
CA ASP A 157 0.91 0.31 -15.03
C ASP A 157 1.01 -0.33 -16.43
N GLU A 158 2.21 -0.35 -17.00
CA GLU A 158 2.47 -1.03 -18.28
C GLU A 158 2.30 -2.55 -18.18
N LEU A 159 2.77 -3.13 -17.07
CA LEU A 159 2.56 -4.55 -16.78
C LEU A 159 1.07 -4.86 -16.63
N TYR A 160 0.30 -4.05 -15.93
CA TYR A 160 -1.14 -4.24 -15.80
C TYR A 160 -1.84 -4.27 -17.15
N LYS A 161 -1.61 -3.26 -18.01
CA LYS A 161 -2.19 -3.15 -19.34
C LYS A 161 -1.78 -4.31 -20.24
N SER A 162 -0.50 -4.62 -20.29
CA SER A 162 0.07 -5.71 -21.08
C SER A 162 -0.44 -7.09 -20.62
N PHE A 163 -0.65 -7.28 -19.31
CA PHE A 163 -1.25 -8.50 -18.80
C PHE A 163 -2.69 -8.70 -19.34
N LEU A 164 -3.52 -7.66 -19.29
CA LEU A 164 -4.89 -7.72 -19.76
C LEU A 164 -4.95 -8.05 -21.25
N ASP A 165 -4.08 -7.46 -22.08
CA ASP A 165 -4.01 -7.75 -23.52
C ASP A 165 -3.58 -9.19 -23.80
N LYS A 166 -2.71 -9.76 -22.97
CA LYS A 166 -2.22 -11.12 -23.10
C LYS A 166 -3.24 -12.15 -22.63
N ILE A 167 -3.83 -11.94 -21.44
CA ILE A 167 -4.79 -12.87 -20.85
C ILE A 167 -6.11 -12.93 -21.62
N ALA A 168 -6.51 -11.85 -22.29
CA ALA A 168 -7.70 -11.82 -23.15
C ALA A 168 -7.64 -12.78 -24.34
N LYS A 169 -6.44 -13.23 -24.71
CA LYS A 169 -6.19 -14.19 -25.82
C LYS A 169 -5.89 -15.59 -25.30
N ASP A 170 -5.85 -15.75 -23.99
CA ASP A 170 -5.51 -17.02 -23.34
C ASP A 170 -6.71 -17.95 -23.32
N THR A 171 -6.47 -19.25 -23.45
CA THR A 171 -7.48 -20.31 -23.44
C THR A 171 -7.43 -21.18 -22.19
N SER A 172 -6.69 -20.74 -21.17
CA SER A 172 -6.59 -21.40 -19.87
C SER A 172 -7.95 -21.55 -19.20
N GLU A 173 -8.02 -22.38 -18.18
CA GLU A 173 -9.25 -22.54 -17.39
C GLU A 173 -9.74 -21.19 -16.83
N SER A 174 -11.06 -20.97 -16.88
CA SER A 174 -11.71 -19.74 -16.40
C SER A 174 -11.28 -19.37 -14.96
N ARG A 175 -11.02 -20.38 -14.12
CA ARG A 175 -10.56 -20.21 -12.75
C ARG A 175 -9.17 -19.56 -12.70
N ALA A 176 -8.23 -20.01 -13.52
CA ALA A 176 -6.89 -19.46 -13.62
C ALA A 176 -6.91 -18.01 -14.12
N ILE A 177 -7.73 -17.74 -15.14
CA ILE A 177 -7.93 -16.39 -15.69
C ILE A 177 -8.47 -15.44 -14.61
N VAL A 178 -9.56 -15.82 -13.93
CA VAL A 178 -10.17 -14.99 -12.88
C VAL A 178 -9.20 -14.71 -11.73
N SER A 179 -8.51 -15.74 -11.24
CA SER A 179 -7.54 -15.60 -10.16
C SER A 179 -6.41 -14.64 -10.53
N SER A 180 -5.81 -14.83 -11.70
CA SER A 180 -4.67 -14.02 -12.16
C SER A 180 -5.04 -12.56 -12.41
N VAL A 181 -6.19 -12.30 -13.05
CA VAL A 181 -6.68 -10.94 -13.30
C VAL A 181 -6.96 -10.19 -12.01
N LEU A 182 -7.58 -10.85 -11.02
CA LEU A 182 -7.85 -10.24 -9.72
C LEU A 182 -6.56 -9.90 -8.98
N ILE A 183 -5.59 -10.81 -8.92
CA ILE A 183 -4.31 -10.56 -8.24
C ILE A 183 -3.56 -9.40 -8.90
N VAL A 184 -3.44 -9.39 -10.25
CA VAL A 184 -2.79 -8.32 -11.00
C VAL A 184 -3.48 -6.98 -10.74
N ARG A 185 -4.83 -6.96 -10.68
CA ARG A 185 -5.58 -5.75 -10.36
C ARG A 185 -5.30 -5.24 -8.96
N TYR A 186 -5.25 -6.12 -7.95
CA TYR A 186 -4.95 -5.70 -6.59
C TYR A 186 -3.50 -5.24 -6.44
N LEU A 187 -2.55 -5.80 -7.17
CA LEU A 187 -1.17 -5.32 -7.20
C LEU A 187 -1.07 -3.89 -7.76
N GLU A 188 -1.77 -3.60 -8.85
CA GLU A 188 -1.84 -2.25 -9.40
C GLU A 188 -2.49 -1.28 -8.39
N ARG A 189 -3.57 -1.69 -7.71
CA ARG A 189 -4.18 -0.86 -6.66
C ARG A 189 -3.25 -0.57 -5.48
N ILE A 190 -2.43 -1.53 -5.09
CA ILE A 190 -1.41 -1.31 -4.05
C ILE A 190 -0.42 -0.25 -4.51
N ALA A 191 0.06 -0.32 -5.76
CA ALA A 191 0.96 0.68 -6.33
C ALA A 191 0.32 2.09 -6.36
N ASP A 192 -0.91 2.23 -6.84
CA ASP A 192 -1.66 3.50 -6.84
C ASP A 192 -1.68 4.15 -5.46
N HIS A 193 -2.04 3.39 -4.42
CA HIS A 193 -2.13 3.93 -3.07
C HIS A 193 -0.75 4.29 -2.47
N MET A 194 0.32 3.63 -2.93
CA MET A 194 1.68 4.04 -2.56
C MET A 194 2.06 5.36 -3.21
N VAL A 195 1.68 5.60 -4.46
CA VAL A 195 1.83 6.92 -5.12
C VAL A 195 1.09 7.98 -4.32
N TYR A 196 -0.19 7.77 -3.99
CA TYR A 196 -0.97 8.75 -3.24
C TYR A 196 -0.37 9.07 -1.86
N ALA A 197 0.12 8.07 -1.14
CA ALA A 197 0.80 8.27 0.13
C ALA A 197 2.12 9.04 -0.03
N TYR A 198 2.86 8.77 -1.11
CA TYR A 198 4.10 9.48 -1.40
C TYR A 198 3.87 10.93 -1.85
N GLU A 199 2.85 11.20 -2.67
CA GLU A 199 2.42 12.55 -3.02
C GLU A 199 1.99 13.37 -1.79
N ALA A 200 1.32 12.70 -0.85
CA ALA A 200 0.99 13.32 0.44
C ALA A 200 2.26 13.65 1.24
N LEU A 201 3.30 12.81 1.21
CA LEU A 201 4.60 13.09 1.81
C LEU A 201 5.29 14.29 1.14
N ILE A 202 5.27 14.38 -0.20
CA ILE A 202 5.80 15.55 -0.93
C ILE A 202 5.12 16.82 -0.43
N TYR A 203 3.79 16.81 -0.36
CA TYR A 203 3.04 17.95 0.15
C TYR A 203 3.40 18.31 1.59
N MET A 204 3.59 17.33 2.46
CA MET A 204 3.99 17.56 3.86
C MET A 204 5.33 18.32 3.93
N LEU A 205 6.30 17.88 3.15
CA LEU A 205 7.68 18.38 3.23
C LEU A 205 7.88 19.69 2.46
N THR A 206 7.22 19.86 1.31
CA THR A 206 7.45 21.01 0.42
C THR A 206 6.34 22.07 0.51
N GLY A 207 5.15 21.71 0.97
CA GLY A 207 3.94 22.54 0.90
C GLY A 207 3.34 22.62 -0.52
N ARG A 208 3.89 21.94 -1.50
CA ARG A 208 3.41 21.90 -2.89
C ARG A 208 2.73 20.56 -3.17
N ARG A 209 1.66 20.60 -3.96
CA ARG A 209 1.05 19.39 -4.50
C ARG A 209 1.70 19.08 -5.83
N GLU A 210 2.43 18.01 -5.89
CA GLU A 210 3.07 17.50 -7.10
C GLU A 210 2.52 16.09 -7.35
N LEU A 211 2.16 15.81 -8.60
CA LEU A 211 1.77 14.46 -9.03
C LEU A 211 3.03 13.71 -9.45
N ILE A 212 3.07 12.42 -9.16
CA ILE A 212 4.09 11.50 -9.63
C ILE A 212 3.54 10.89 -10.93
N GLU A 213 4.09 11.32 -12.07
CA GLU A 213 3.80 10.79 -13.41
C GLU A 213 4.98 9.96 -13.94
#